data_25b91ddbf54867e14d88c391ef95a693
#
_entry.id   25b91ddbf54867e14d88c391ef95a693
#
_cell.length_a   1.000
_cell.length_b   1.000
_cell.length_c   1.000
_cell.angle_alpha   90.00
_cell.angle_beta   90.00
_cell.angle_gamma   90.00
#
_symmetry.space_group_name_H-M   'P 1'
#
loop_
_entity.id
_entity.type
_entity.pdbx_description
1 polymer ?
#
loop_
_entity_poly.entity_id
_entity_poly.type
_entity_poly.pdbx_seq_one_letter_code
_entity_poly.pdbx_strand_id
1 'polypeptide(L)'
;MKLIEAVNANLAAQEMSQQRLPYGLALAVVKVKRATADETDFFLREERALVEEYADTDENGNIRMTGSGRFALRGSAQEYEKKRKALADTETKIDFTPIEVTAPAEIKPALIEALDGFLVFREAVSYTHLRAH
;
A
#
# COMPACT_ATOMS: atom_id res chain seq x y z
N MET A 1 -8.72 3.02 10.94
CA MET A 1 -7.60 2.15 10.51
C MET A 1 -6.27 2.87 10.72
N LYS A 2 -5.21 2.12 10.76
CA LYS A 2 -3.87 2.71 10.84
C LYS A 2 -3.46 3.30 9.50
N LEU A 3 -2.69 4.39 9.54
CA LEU A 3 -2.20 5.06 8.34
C LEU A 3 -1.47 4.10 7.40
N ILE A 4 -0.64 3.20 7.96
CA ILE A 4 0.09 2.22 7.15
C ILE A 4 -0.85 1.27 6.40
N GLU A 5 -2.01 0.96 6.96
CA GLU A 5 -2.98 0.10 6.28
C GLU A 5 -3.54 0.78 5.03
N ALA A 6 -3.81 2.08 5.10
CA ALA A 6 -4.25 2.85 3.94
C ALA A 6 -3.15 2.92 2.87
N VAL A 7 -1.91 3.12 3.29
CA VAL A 7 -0.75 3.17 2.39
C VAL A 7 -0.54 1.83 1.69
N ASN A 8 -0.62 0.72 2.45
CA ASN A 8 -0.47 -0.61 1.88
C ASN A 8 -1.57 -0.91 0.86
N ALA A 9 -2.80 -0.50 1.14
CA ALA A 9 -3.91 -0.66 0.19
C ALA A 9 -3.65 0.15 -1.09
N ASN A 10 -3.14 1.38 -0.96
CA ASN A 10 -2.80 2.21 -2.11
C ASN A 10 -1.71 1.57 -2.96
N LEU A 11 -0.64 1.09 -2.34
CA LEU A 11 0.48 0.45 -3.05
C LEU A 11 0.03 -0.84 -3.76
N ALA A 12 -0.82 -1.63 -3.11
CA ALA A 12 -1.39 -2.83 -3.72
C ALA A 12 -2.27 -2.46 -4.93
N ALA A 13 -3.08 -1.43 -4.81
CA ALA A 13 -3.90 -0.94 -5.91
C ALA A 13 -3.03 -0.43 -7.07
N GLN A 14 -1.92 0.24 -6.77
CA GLN A 14 -0.96 0.68 -7.79
C GLN A 14 -0.36 -0.52 -8.53
N GLU A 15 0.03 -1.57 -7.81
CA GLU A 15 0.56 -2.78 -8.43
C GLU A 15 -0.47 -3.44 -9.35
N MET A 16 -1.71 -3.58 -8.87
CA MET A 16 -2.79 -4.16 -9.68
C MET A 16 -3.11 -3.31 -10.91
N SER A 17 -2.96 -2.00 -10.82
CA SER A 17 -3.20 -1.08 -11.94
C SER A 17 -2.25 -1.30 -13.13
N GLN A 18 -1.16 -2.00 -12.93
CA GLN A 18 -0.19 -2.30 -13.99
C GLN A 18 -0.58 -3.54 -14.79
N GLN A 19 -1.59 -4.26 -14.36
CA GLN A 19 -2.09 -5.45 -15.03
C GLN A 19 -3.34 -5.12 -15.85
N ARG A 20 -3.62 -5.97 -16.84
CA ARG A 20 -4.90 -5.90 -17.55
C ARG A 20 -5.96 -6.56 -16.68
N LEU A 21 -6.97 -5.81 -16.34
CA LEU A 21 -8.03 -6.26 -15.44
C LEU A 21 -9.39 -6.13 -16.11
N PRO A 22 -10.34 -7.02 -15.80
CA PRO A 22 -11.73 -6.81 -16.20
C PRO A 22 -12.23 -5.46 -15.68
N TYR A 23 -13.15 -4.85 -16.39
CA TYR A 23 -13.60 -3.48 -16.11
C TYR A 23 -14.03 -3.28 -14.65
N GLY A 24 -14.86 -4.17 -14.11
CA GLY A 24 -15.36 -4.02 -12.73
C GLY A 24 -14.24 -4.01 -11.70
N LEU A 25 -13.27 -4.90 -11.85
CA LEU A 25 -12.10 -4.94 -10.95
C LEU A 25 -11.20 -3.73 -11.17
N ALA A 26 -10.96 -3.35 -12.42
CA ALA A 26 -10.15 -2.18 -12.75
C ALA A 26 -10.74 -0.91 -12.13
N LEU A 27 -12.06 -0.74 -12.24
CA LEU A 27 -12.75 0.43 -11.66
C LEU A 27 -12.63 0.44 -10.14
N ALA A 28 -12.82 -0.71 -9.50
CA ALA A 28 -12.70 -0.84 -8.05
C ALA A 28 -11.29 -0.47 -7.57
N VAL A 29 -10.27 -0.94 -8.28
CA VAL A 29 -8.86 -0.62 -7.98
C VAL A 29 -8.61 0.89 -8.09
N VAL A 30 -9.14 1.54 -9.11
CA VAL A 30 -9.04 3.00 -9.26
C VAL A 30 -9.69 3.72 -8.07
N LYS A 31 -10.86 3.24 -7.63
CA LYS A 31 -11.54 3.84 -6.48
C LYS A 31 -10.73 3.71 -5.20
N VAL A 32 -10.08 2.57 -4.98
CA VAL A 32 -9.19 2.37 -3.82
C VAL A 32 -8.02 3.34 -3.88
N LYS A 33 -7.38 3.47 -5.03
CA LYS A 33 -6.26 4.41 -5.21
C LYS A 33 -6.67 5.83 -4.85
N ARG A 34 -7.81 6.28 -5.34
CA ARG A 34 -8.32 7.63 -5.06
C ARG A 34 -8.66 7.84 -3.59
N ALA A 35 -9.28 6.85 -2.98
CA ALA A 35 -9.70 6.94 -1.57
C ALA A 35 -8.52 6.99 -0.60
N THR A 36 -7.36 6.45 -0.99
CA THR A 36 -6.17 6.35 -0.14
C THR A 36 -5.04 7.28 -0.57
N ALA A 37 -5.25 8.11 -1.57
CA ALA A 37 -4.20 8.95 -2.16
C ALA A 37 -3.64 9.97 -1.17
N ASP A 38 -4.50 10.69 -0.46
CA ASP A 38 -4.06 11.75 0.44
C ASP A 38 -3.26 11.18 1.61
N GLU A 39 -3.71 10.08 2.20
CA GLU A 39 -3.03 9.40 3.29
C GLU A 39 -1.68 8.86 2.85
N THR A 40 -1.62 8.34 1.64
CA THR A 40 -0.37 7.82 1.07
C THR A 40 0.63 8.95 0.84
N ASP A 41 0.20 10.06 0.26
CA ASP A 41 1.05 11.22 0.03
C ASP A 41 1.56 11.81 1.35
N PHE A 42 0.69 11.90 2.35
CA PHE A 42 1.07 12.36 3.68
C PHE A 42 2.14 11.45 4.30
N PHE A 43 1.89 10.14 4.29
CA PHE A 43 2.82 9.16 4.87
C PHE A 43 4.19 9.23 4.19
N LEU A 44 4.22 9.24 2.87
CA LEU A 44 5.48 9.25 2.12
C LEU A 44 6.27 10.54 2.37
N ARG A 45 5.59 11.66 2.48
CA ARG A 45 6.22 12.95 2.79
C ARG A 45 6.82 12.95 4.20
N GLU A 46 6.06 12.46 5.19
CA GLU A 46 6.54 12.41 6.57
C GLU A 46 7.65 11.37 6.75
N GLU A 47 7.56 10.25 6.05
CA GLU A 47 8.63 9.25 6.06
C GLU A 47 9.91 9.81 5.48
N ARG A 48 9.80 10.56 4.37
CA ARG A 48 10.96 11.23 3.79
C ARG A 48 11.60 12.22 4.76
N ALA A 49 10.78 12.99 5.47
CA ALA A 49 11.26 13.93 6.47
C ALA A 49 12.02 13.22 7.59
N LEU A 50 11.54 12.04 8.03
CA LEU A 50 12.26 11.23 9.02
C LEU A 50 13.60 10.72 8.47
N VAL A 51 13.59 10.26 7.24
CA VAL A 51 14.84 9.81 6.59
C VAL A 51 15.86 10.94 6.53
N GLU A 52 15.43 12.14 6.13
CA GLU A 52 16.30 13.31 6.05
C GLU A 52 16.84 13.72 7.43
N GLU A 53 16.04 13.57 8.48
CA GLU A 53 16.42 13.90 9.85
C GLU A 53 17.46 12.92 10.42
N TYR A 54 17.31 11.63 10.14
CA TYR A 54 18.11 10.58 10.77
C TYR A 54 19.17 9.94 9.86
N ALA A 55 19.09 10.12 8.56
CA ALA A 55 20.04 9.52 7.64
C ALA A 55 21.38 10.24 7.68
N ASP A 56 22.47 9.47 7.60
CA ASP A 56 23.78 10.02 7.38
C ASP A 56 23.93 10.44 5.92
N THR A 57 24.64 11.55 5.69
CA THR A 57 24.84 12.09 4.36
C THR A 57 26.31 12.15 4.00
N ASP A 58 26.63 12.05 2.70
CA ASP A 58 27.97 12.21 2.19
C ASP A 58 28.32 13.70 2.02
N GLU A 59 29.51 13.99 1.49
CA GLU A 59 30.00 15.35 1.30
C GLU A 59 29.12 16.18 0.37
N ASN A 60 28.37 15.53 -0.52
CA ASN A 60 27.48 16.18 -1.47
C ASN A 60 26.04 16.32 -0.95
N GLY A 61 25.78 15.92 0.30
CA GLY A 61 24.44 15.95 0.88
C GLY A 61 23.55 14.78 0.50
N ASN A 62 24.09 13.78 -0.19
CA ASN A 62 23.33 12.59 -0.56
C ASN A 62 23.31 11.58 0.60
N ILE A 63 22.20 10.85 0.73
CA ILE A 63 22.06 9.83 1.76
C ILE A 63 23.03 8.68 1.51
N ARG A 64 23.79 8.30 2.55
CA ARG A 64 24.70 7.15 2.49
C ARG A 64 23.90 5.86 2.54
N MET A 65 23.99 5.09 1.47
CA MET A 65 23.32 3.79 1.39
C MET A 65 24.24 2.69 1.91
N THR A 66 23.66 1.79 2.71
CA THR A 66 24.40 0.63 3.25
C THR A 66 24.07 -0.66 2.51
N GLY A 67 23.09 -0.61 1.60
CA GLY A 67 22.64 -1.75 0.81
C GLY A 67 21.38 -1.38 0.08
N SER A 68 20.81 -2.32 -0.65
CA SER A 68 19.57 -2.09 -1.39
C SER A 68 18.43 -1.72 -0.45
N GLY A 69 17.88 -0.53 -0.60
CA GLY A 69 16.79 -0.03 0.22
C GLY A 69 17.16 0.33 1.65
N ARG A 70 18.45 0.30 2.00
CA ARG A 70 18.93 0.64 3.35
C ARG A 70 19.84 1.84 3.30
N PHE A 71 19.85 2.60 4.39
CA PHE A 71 20.70 3.77 4.53
C PHE A 71 21.37 3.80 5.91
N ALA A 72 22.54 4.49 5.98
CA ALA A 72 23.26 4.68 7.23
C ALA A 72 22.53 5.71 8.09
N LEU A 73 22.47 5.48 9.40
CA LEU A 73 21.85 6.39 10.36
C LEU A 73 22.91 7.26 11.03
N ARG A 74 22.62 8.56 11.14
CA ARG A 74 23.44 9.54 11.82
C ARG A 74 23.19 9.55 13.33
N GLY A 75 22.00 9.12 13.75
CA GLY A 75 21.56 9.12 15.13
C GLY A 75 21.12 7.75 15.60
N SER A 76 20.26 7.72 16.61
CA SER A 76 19.76 6.49 17.20
C SER A 76 18.80 5.77 16.26
N ALA A 77 19.12 4.52 15.93
CA ALA A 77 18.24 3.65 15.16
C ALA A 77 16.92 3.41 15.90
N GLN A 78 16.97 3.28 17.22
CA GLN A 78 15.78 3.06 18.04
C GLN A 78 14.83 4.24 17.98
N GLU A 79 15.37 5.46 18.00
CA GLU A 79 14.56 6.68 17.93
C GLU A 79 13.90 6.81 16.57
N TYR A 80 14.63 6.53 15.49
CA TYR A 80 14.10 6.53 14.13
C TYR A 80 12.96 5.52 14.00
N GLU A 81 13.20 4.27 14.43
CA GLU A 81 12.20 3.21 14.36
C GLU A 81 10.95 3.55 15.18
N LYS A 82 11.13 4.15 16.35
CA LYS A 82 10.01 4.56 17.19
C LYS A 82 9.15 5.62 16.51
N LYS A 83 9.78 6.62 15.91
CA LYS A 83 9.05 7.68 15.19
C LYS A 83 8.36 7.15 13.94
N ARG A 84 9.04 6.28 13.20
CA ARG A 84 8.46 5.66 12.02
C ARG A 84 7.25 4.79 12.38
N LYS A 85 7.35 4.02 13.46
CA LYS A 85 6.25 3.20 13.94
C LYS A 85 5.07 4.07 14.39
N ALA A 86 5.33 5.16 15.09
CA ALA A 86 4.29 6.09 15.52
C ALA A 86 3.55 6.68 14.31
N LEU A 87 4.28 7.03 13.27
CA LEU A 87 3.68 7.52 12.01
C LEU A 87 2.80 6.44 11.38
N ALA A 88 3.32 5.21 11.25
CA ALA A 88 2.60 4.09 10.66
C ALA A 88 1.33 3.75 11.43
N ASP A 89 1.37 3.84 12.75
CA ASP A 89 0.25 3.51 13.64
C ASP A 89 -0.73 4.66 13.85
N THR A 90 -0.48 5.84 13.24
CA THR A 90 -1.39 6.97 13.32
C THR A 90 -2.78 6.57 12.84
N GLU A 91 -3.79 6.86 13.65
CA GLU A 91 -5.17 6.52 13.31
C GLU A 91 -5.67 7.46 12.22
N THR A 92 -6.28 6.88 11.20
CA THR A 92 -6.93 7.64 10.13
C THR A 92 -8.30 7.05 9.83
N LYS A 93 -9.16 7.87 9.26
CA LYS A 93 -10.50 7.44 8.89
C LYS A 93 -10.70 7.70 7.41
N ILE A 94 -10.97 6.63 6.68
CA ILE A 94 -11.27 6.69 5.25
C ILE A 94 -12.73 6.30 5.07
N ASP A 95 -13.49 7.17 4.43
CA ASP A 95 -14.88 6.90 4.10
C ASP A 95 -14.93 6.09 2.81
N PHE A 96 -15.00 4.78 2.95
CA PHE A 96 -14.99 3.87 1.81
C PHE A 96 -15.84 2.63 2.13
N THR A 97 -16.82 2.38 1.28
CA THR A 97 -17.64 1.17 1.38
C THR A 97 -16.95 0.05 0.61
N PRO A 98 -16.65 -1.10 1.26
CA PRO A 98 -16.01 -2.22 0.57
C PRO A 98 -16.76 -2.62 -0.70
N ILE A 99 -16.02 -2.92 -1.75
CA ILE A 99 -16.57 -3.27 -3.06
C ILE A 99 -16.34 -4.76 -3.31
N GLU A 100 -17.42 -5.49 -3.64
CA GLU A 100 -17.31 -6.88 -4.09
C GLU A 100 -16.79 -6.90 -5.52
N VAL A 101 -15.78 -7.72 -5.75
CA VAL A 101 -15.17 -7.87 -7.08
C VAL A 101 -14.94 -9.35 -7.36
N THR A 102 -14.93 -9.71 -8.63
CA THR A 102 -14.54 -11.04 -9.06
C THR A 102 -13.03 -11.13 -9.07
N ALA A 103 -12.49 -12.13 -8.37
CA ALA A 103 -11.05 -12.33 -8.31
C ALA A 103 -10.49 -12.65 -9.70
N PRO A 104 -9.32 -12.12 -10.06
CA PRO A 104 -8.63 -12.53 -11.27
C PRO A 104 -8.17 -13.99 -11.15
N ALA A 105 -7.79 -14.60 -12.27
CA ALA A 105 -7.37 -16.02 -12.30
C ALA A 105 -6.19 -16.26 -11.37
N GLU A 106 -5.30 -15.28 -11.24
CA GLU A 106 -4.14 -15.35 -10.36
C GLU A 106 -3.99 -14.02 -9.62
N ILE A 107 -3.68 -14.10 -8.33
CA ILE A 107 -3.44 -12.91 -7.52
C ILE A 107 -2.50 -13.29 -6.37
N LYS A 108 -1.55 -12.41 -6.07
CA LYS A 108 -0.64 -12.61 -4.95
C LYS A 108 -1.41 -12.49 -3.63
N PRO A 109 -1.21 -13.39 -2.67
CA PRO A 109 -1.87 -13.31 -1.36
C PRO A 109 -1.65 -11.96 -0.66
N ALA A 110 -0.46 -11.37 -0.81
CA ALA A 110 -0.14 -10.08 -0.20
C ALA A 110 -1.06 -8.96 -0.69
N LEU A 111 -1.52 -9.02 -1.94
CA LEU A 111 -2.45 -8.02 -2.49
C LEU A 111 -3.83 -8.17 -1.86
N ILE A 112 -4.28 -9.41 -1.65
CA ILE A 112 -5.56 -9.67 -0.98
C ILE A 112 -5.52 -9.12 0.44
N GLU A 113 -4.44 -9.38 1.17
CA GLU A 113 -4.28 -8.90 2.54
C GLU A 113 -4.25 -7.38 2.60
N ALA A 114 -3.49 -6.74 1.70
CA ALA A 114 -3.35 -5.28 1.69
C ALA A 114 -4.65 -4.57 1.31
N LEU A 115 -5.49 -5.21 0.50
CA LEU A 115 -6.76 -4.64 0.05
C LEU A 115 -7.95 -5.04 0.93
N ASP A 116 -7.71 -5.80 2.00
CA ASP A 116 -8.74 -6.17 2.95
C ASP A 116 -9.39 -4.91 3.55
N GLY A 117 -10.71 -4.92 3.63
CA GLY A 117 -11.47 -3.74 4.06
C GLY A 117 -11.84 -2.78 2.93
N PHE A 118 -11.20 -2.91 1.77
CA PHE A 118 -11.53 -2.11 0.58
C PHE A 118 -12.17 -2.95 -0.51
N LEU A 119 -11.63 -4.13 -0.78
CA LEU A 119 -12.17 -5.05 -1.78
C LEU A 119 -12.52 -6.38 -1.14
N VAL A 120 -13.65 -6.94 -1.56
CA VAL A 120 -14.08 -8.29 -1.17
C VAL A 120 -13.99 -9.14 -2.43
N PHE A 121 -13.00 -10.03 -2.47
CA PHE A 121 -12.78 -10.89 -3.62
C PHE A 121 -13.70 -12.09 -3.59
N ARG A 122 -14.40 -12.33 -4.69
CA ARG A 122 -15.24 -13.50 -4.91
C ARG A 122 -14.63 -14.34 -6.02
N GLU A 123 -14.75 -15.65 -5.90
CA GLU A 123 -14.30 -16.54 -6.95
C GLU A 123 -15.12 -16.34 -8.22
N ALA A 124 -14.46 -16.49 -9.37
CA ALA A 124 -15.15 -16.44 -10.64
C ALA A 124 -16.09 -17.64 -10.76
N VAL A 125 -17.33 -17.39 -11.20
CA VAL A 125 -18.28 -18.47 -11.43
C VAL A 125 -17.91 -19.22 -12.71
N SER A 126 -17.82 -20.56 -12.61
CA SER A 126 -17.53 -21.40 -13.77
C SER A 126 -18.79 -21.57 -14.61
N TYR A 127 -18.78 -21.05 -15.83
CA TYR A 127 -19.88 -21.23 -16.77
C TYR A 127 -20.07 -22.70 -17.15
N THR A 128 -19.00 -23.47 -17.21
CA THR A 128 -19.05 -24.90 -17.46
C THR A 128 -19.87 -25.61 -16.38
N HIS A 129 -19.69 -25.23 -15.14
CA HIS A 129 -20.45 -25.76 -14.02
C HIS A 129 -21.94 -25.42 -14.15
N LEU A 130 -22.26 -24.18 -14.53
CA LEU A 130 -23.63 -23.74 -14.72
C LEU A 130 -24.31 -24.45 -15.88
N ARG A 131 -23.59 -24.79 -16.95
CA ARG A 131 -24.12 -25.46 -18.13
C ARG A 131 -24.34 -26.96 -17.92
N ALA A 132 -23.78 -27.52 -16.89
CA ALA A 132 -23.99 -28.94 -16.57
C ALA A 132 -25.40 -29.26 -16.07
N HIS A 133 -26.19 -28.24 -15.89
CA HIS A 133 -27.59 -28.38 -15.47
C HIS A 133 -28.58 -28.37 -16.66
#